data_7086a2ef889df94bb2fe64788e62f0df
#
_entry.id   7086a2ef889df94bb2fe64788e62f0df
#
_cell.length_a   1.000
_cell.length_b   1.000
_cell.length_c   1.000
_cell.angle_alpha   90.00
_cell.angle_beta   90.00
_cell.angle_gamma   90.00
#
_symmetry.space_group_name_H-M   'P 1'
#
loop_
_entity.id
_entity.type
_entity.pdbx_description
1 polymer ?
#
loop_
_entity_poly.entity_id
_entity_poly.type
_entity_poly.pdbx_seq_one_letter_code
_entity_poly.pdbx_strand_id
1 'polypeptide(L)'
;MSSGIPLTQDRITLPLLNKMKRDKKVISALSIYDASHARLFDRAGGEVIIVGDSANMVINGEPSTKSMTMDQMIYHAKAVRNGTRRLFVVDDMPLGSYEPSNQVAIENAARFMRESDGNAVKIETNRAYLERVEAVSNFCPVVIHIGLNPNKAEMLGGYKTYGKTLEGVKELCQVALDGERAGACMILLESVTEEVSQKIRDIVDIPVLGIAAGRELDGQLLISYDLLGLYEWPGNKKPKHFIAYQADEKGLTVAGLTLNAYLWYVNAVKKNKDEFPGEENVHFLPRKTPKELEEREEILEYLKTLK
;
A
#
# COMPACT_ATOMS: atom_id res chain seq x y z
N MET A 1 -13.87 -22.44 -23.48
CA MET A 1 -13.22 -21.68 -24.57
C MET A 1 -12.55 -20.48 -23.92
N SER A 2 -11.24 -20.48 -23.89
CA SER A 2 -10.43 -19.37 -23.33
C SER A 2 -10.48 -18.23 -24.35
N SER A 3 -11.32 -17.23 -24.10
CA SER A 3 -11.24 -15.95 -24.83
C SER A 3 -9.94 -15.26 -24.41
N GLY A 4 -8.91 -15.42 -25.23
CA GLY A 4 -7.65 -14.70 -25.06
C GLY A 4 -7.92 -13.20 -25.04
N ILE A 5 -7.67 -12.58 -23.88
CA ILE A 5 -7.64 -11.12 -23.77
C ILE A 5 -6.43 -10.65 -24.57
N PRO A 6 -6.58 -9.72 -25.53
CA PRO A 6 -5.41 -9.17 -26.22
C PRO A 6 -4.47 -8.52 -25.21
N LEU A 7 -3.26 -9.04 -25.07
CA LEU A 7 -2.17 -8.44 -24.27
C LEU A 7 -1.57 -7.25 -25.03
N THR A 8 -2.35 -6.23 -25.32
CA THR A 8 -1.92 -5.04 -26.09
C THR A 8 -1.73 -3.78 -25.22
N GLN A 9 -1.78 -3.90 -23.89
CA GLN A 9 -1.33 -2.82 -23.01
C GLN A 9 0.08 -3.13 -22.52
N ASP A 10 0.97 -2.13 -22.59
CA ASP A 10 2.34 -2.24 -22.12
C ASP A 10 2.41 -2.65 -20.64
N ARG A 11 3.36 -3.53 -20.31
CA ARG A 11 3.60 -4.01 -18.94
C ARG A 11 3.95 -2.82 -18.05
N ILE A 12 3.32 -2.73 -16.87
CA ILE A 12 3.67 -1.75 -15.85
C ILE A 12 5.02 -2.12 -15.25
N THR A 13 5.96 -1.20 -15.36
CA THR A 13 7.35 -1.38 -14.89
C THR A 13 7.73 -0.29 -13.91
N LEU A 14 8.76 -0.50 -13.11
CA LEU A 14 9.25 0.51 -12.17
C LEU A 14 9.63 1.84 -12.87
N PRO A 15 10.33 1.85 -14.03
CA PRO A 15 10.55 3.09 -14.79
C PRO A 15 9.26 3.81 -15.20
N LEU A 16 8.19 3.06 -15.52
CA LEU A 16 6.88 3.65 -15.85
C LEU A 16 6.23 4.27 -14.62
N LEU A 17 6.27 3.59 -13.46
CA LEU A 17 5.74 4.14 -12.21
C LEU A 17 6.49 5.42 -11.79
N ASN A 18 7.82 5.44 -11.90
CA ASN A 18 8.63 6.63 -11.69
C ASN A 18 8.29 7.77 -12.68
N LYS A 19 7.99 7.42 -13.93
CA LYS A 19 7.51 8.40 -14.92
C LYS A 19 6.14 8.94 -14.55
N MET A 20 5.22 8.10 -14.04
CA MET A 20 3.89 8.54 -13.59
C MET A 20 4.01 9.58 -12.47
N LYS A 21 4.90 9.38 -11.47
CA LYS A 21 5.19 10.37 -10.44
C LYS A 21 5.64 11.71 -11.06
N ARG A 22 6.65 11.68 -11.92
CA ARG A 22 7.16 12.91 -12.58
C ARG A 22 6.09 13.61 -13.41
N ASP A 23 5.24 12.85 -14.11
CA ASP A 23 4.14 13.38 -14.93
C ASP A 23 2.91 13.75 -14.07
N LYS A 24 2.95 13.58 -12.75
CA LYS A 24 1.82 13.78 -11.81
C LYS A 24 0.59 12.96 -12.17
N LYS A 25 0.81 11.75 -12.67
CA LYS A 25 -0.25 10.77 -12.98
C LYS A 25 -0.44 9.86 -11.78
N VAL A 26 -1.64 9.82 -11.25
CA VAL A 26 -1.95 9.06 -10.05
C VAL A 26 -1.97 7.55 -10.33
N ILE A 27 -1.33 6.78 -9.46
CA ILE A 27 -1.22 5.33 -9.51
C ILE A 27 -2.38 4.73 -8.71
N SER A 28 -3.14 3.81 -9.30
CA SER A 28 -4.14 3.03 -8.58
C SER A 28 -3.54 1.69 -8.13
N ALA A 29 -3.71 1.37 -6.85
CA ALA A 29 -3.23 0.13 -6.26
C ALA A 29 -4.33 -0.58 -5.47
N LEU A 30 -4.33 -1.91 -5.49
CA LEU A 30 -5.19 -2.73 -4.62
C LEU A 30 -4.40 -3.87 -3.98
N SER A 31 -4.74 -4.20 -2.73
CA SER A 31 -4.35 -5.49 -2.17
C SER A 31 -5.27 -6.58 -2.73
N ILE A 32 -4.68 -7.57 -3.41
CA ILE A 32 -5.36 -8.66 -4.10
C ILE A 32 -4.63 -9.97 -3.82
N TYR A 33 -5.38 -11.10 -3.73
CA TYR A 33 -4.87 -12.35 -3.20
C TYR A 33 -5.09 -13.56 -4.11
N ASP A 34 -5.73 -13.39 -5.28
CA ASP A 34 -6.05 -14.47 -6.22
C ASP A 34 -6.08 -14.02 -7.67
N ALA A 35 -6.10 -15.01 -8.57
CA ALA A 35 -6.04 -14.79 -10.01
C ALA A 35 -7.30 -14.14 -10.60
N SER A 36 -8.47 -14.38 -10.01
CA SER A 36 -9.74 -13.86 -10.55
C SER A 36 -9.85 -12.35 -10.31
N HIS A 37 -9.57 -11.92 -9.07
CA HIS A 37 -9.54 -10.50 -8.74
C HIS A 37 -8.41 -9.77 -9.45
N ALA A 38 -7.21 -10.37 -9.56
CA ALA A 38 -6.10 -9.79 -10.32
C ALA A 38 -6.47 -9.52 -11.79
N ARG A 39 -7.16 -10.48 -12.44
CA ARG A 39 -7.63 -10.32 -13.81
C ARG A 39 -8.67 -9.22 -13.97
N LEU A 40 -9.58 -9.09 -13.00
CA LEU A 40 -10.61 -8.05 -13.03
C LEU A 40 -9.98 -6.66 -12.83
N PHE A 41 -9.02 -6.55 -11.91
CA PHE A 41 -8.33 -5.27 -11.68
C PHE A 41 -7.42 -4.89 -12.86
N ASP A 42 -6.80 -5.87 -13.53
CA ASP A 42 -6.06 -5.65 -14.77
C ASP A 42 -6.98 -5.09 -15.88
N ARG A 43 -8.17 -5.68 -16.05
CA ARG A 43 -9.18 -5.21 -17.01
C ARG A 43 -9.74 -3.82 -16.65
N ALA A 44 -9.78 -3.48 -15.36
CA ALA A 44 -10.18 -2.16 -14.91
C ALA A 44 -9.12 -1.08 -15.17
N GLY A 45 -7.91 -1.45 -15.61
CA GLY A 45 -6.82 -0.53 -15.90
C GLY A 45 -6.04 -0.08 -14.66
N GLY A 46 -6.00 -0.88 -13.60
CA GLY A 46 -5.15 -0.65 -12.44
C GLY A 46 -3.65 -0.72 -12.79
N GLU A 47 -2.78 -0.27 -11.89
CA GLU A 47 -1.33 -0.28 -12.10
C GLU A 47 -0.58 -1.22 -11.16
N VAL A 48 -0.87 -1.22 -9.86
CA VAL A 48 -0.10 -1.94 -8.83
C VAL A 48 -1.00 -2.90 -8.07
N ILE A 49 -0.55 -4.13 -7.87
CA ILE A 49 -1.13 -5.06 -6.89
C ILE A 49 -0.13 -5.23 -5.75
N ILE A 50 -0.61 -5.14 -4.52
CA ILE A 50 0.11 -5.61 -3.34
C ILE A 50 -0.52 -6.95 -2.92
N VAL A 51 0.27 -8.01 -2.92
CA VAL A 51 -0.14 -9.29 -2.34
C VAL A 51 0.14 -9.18 -0.85
N GLY A 52 -0.84 -8.64 -0.12
CA GLY A 52 -0.69 -8.27 1.29
C GLY A 52 -0.76 -9.46 2.24
N ASP A 53 0.00 -9.43 3.34
CA ASP A 53 -0.15 -10.37 4.45
C ASP A 53 -1.51 -10.19 5.19
N SER A 54 -2.23 -9.09 4.90
CA SER A 54 -3.64 -8.90 5.23
C SER A 54 -4.57 -10.02 4.72
N ALA A 55 -4.12 -10.85 3.76
CA ALA A 55 -4.78 -12.10 3.38
C ALA A 55 -5.07 -12.99 4.60
N ASN A 56 -4.20 -12.96 5.60
CA ASN A 56 -4.40 -13.71 6.83
C ASN A 56 -5.70 -13.32 7.56
N MET A 57 -6.05 -12.04 7.52
CA MET A 57 -7.28 -11.53 8.15
C MET A 57 -8.50 -11.74 7.24
N VAL A 58 -8.41 -11.31 5.98
CA VAL A 58 -9.59 -11.25 5.10
C VAL A 58 -9.91 -12.55 4.38
N ILE A 59 -8.96 -13.49 4.28
CA ILE A 59 -9.15 -14.80 3.63
C ILE A 59 -9.14 -15.94 4.66
N ASN A 60 -8.13 -15.95 5.56
CA ASN A 60 -7.99 -17.01 6.55
C ASN A 60 -8.86 -16.79 7.79
N GLY A 61 -9.39 -15.56 8.00
CA GLY A 61 -10.21 -15.21 9.16
C GLY A 61 -9.44 -15.05 10.47
N GLU A 62 -8.12 -14.92 10.40
CA GLU A 62 -7.26 -14.72 11.55
C GLU A 62 -7.40 -13.27 12.11
N PRO A 63 -7.19 -13.05 13.41
CA PRO A 63 -7.36 -11.73 14.01
C PRO A 63 -6.24 -10.73 13.66
N SER A 64 -5.15 -11.20 13.07
CA SER A 64 -3.99 -10.37 12.71
C SER A 64 -3.20 -10.95 11.53
N THR A 65 -2.25 -10.17 11.01
CA THR A 65 -1.35 -10.60 9.92
C THR A 65 -0.24 -11.56 10.40
N LYS A 66 0.03 -11.63 11.71
CA LYS A 66 1.25 -12.21 12.30
C LYS A 66 1.51 -13.69 12.00
N SER A 67 0.46 -14.51 11.88
CA SER A 67 0.60 -15.95 11.64
C SER A 67 0.73 -16.33 10.16
N MET A 68 0.72 -15.34 9.25
CA MET A 68 0.95 -15.57 7.83
C MET A 68 2.38 -16.09 7.59
N THR A 69 2.49 -17.19 6.86
CA THR A 69 3.78 -17.82 6.55
C THR A 69 4.29 -17.44 5.16
N MET A 70 5.59 -17.60 4.92
CA MET A 70 6.19 -17.41 3.59
C MET A 70 5.54 -18.31 2.52
N ASP A 71 5.21 -19.56 2.85
CA ASP A 71 4.61 -20.49 1.89
C ASP A 71 3.18 -20.08 1.49
N GLN A 72 2.39 -19.58 2.45
CA GLN A 72 1.06 -19.02 2.17
C GLN A 72 1.16 -17.75 1.32
N MET A 73 2.09 -16.86 1.64
CA MET A 73 2.31 -15.65 0.83
C MET A 73 2.73 -15.99 -0.60
N ILE A 74 3.65 -16.94 -0.79
CA ILE A 74 4.07 -17.41 -2.11
C ILE A 74 2.89 -18.04 -2.87
N TYR A 75 2.03 -18.79 -2.17
CA TYR A 75 0.82 -19.35 -2.78
C TYR A 75 -0.09 -18.25 -3.36
N HIS A 76 -0.39 -17.22 -2.57
CA HIS A 76 -1.19 -16.08 -3.03
C HIS A 76 -0.48 -15.29 -4.14
N ALA A 77 0.80 -15.03 -4.00
CA ALA A 77 1.61 -14.33 -5.00
C ALA A 77 1.60 -15.02 -6.37
N LYS A 78 1.78 -16.36 -6.39
CA LYS A 78 1.64 -17.18 -7.62
C LYS A 78 0.25 -17.08 -8.23
N ALA A 79 -0.78 -17.15 -7.40
CA ALA A 79 -2.17 -17.03 -7.86
C ALA A 79 -2.43 -15.67 -8.51
N VAL A 80 -2.01 -14.58 -7.87
CA VAL A 80 -2.11 -13.21 -8.40
C VAL A 80 -1.34 -13.07 -9.71
N ARG A 81 -0.09 -13.54 -9.76
CA ARG A 81 0.74 -13.48 -10.98
C ARG A 81 0.11 -14.23 -12.15
N ASN A 82 -0.56 -15.34 -11.90
CA ASN A 82 -1.31 -16.08 -12.91
C ASN A 82 -2.56 -15.33 -13.42
N GLY A 83 -3.06 -14.38 -12.67
CA GLY A 83 -4.20 -13.53 -13.05
C GLY A 83 -3.84 -12.35 -13.94
N THR A 84 -2.59 -11.87 -13.88
CA THR A 84 -2.13 -10.71 -14.65
C THR A 84 -0.67 -10.86 -15.10
N ARG A 85 -0.38 -10.36 -16.30
CA ARG A 85 1.00 -10.23 -16.82
C ARG A 85 1.40 -8.77 -16.99
N ARG A 86 0.44 -7.86 -16.87
CA ARG A 86 0.63 -6.43 -17.10
C ARG A 86 0.95 -5.67 -15.81
N LEU A 87 0.22 -5.93 -14.72
CA LEU A 87 0.32 -5.17 -13.48
C LEU A 87 1.66 -5.37 -12.77
N PHE A 88 2.10 -4.32 -12.08
CA PHE A 88 3.25 -4.37 -11.18
C PHE A 88 2.81 -5.05 -9.87
N VAL A 89 3.39 -6.21 -9.57
CA VAL A 89 3.03 -7.03 -8.41
C VAL A 89 4.11 -6.90 -7.34
N VAL A 90 3.70 -6.51 -6.15
CA VAL A 90 4.52 -6.37 -4.94
C VAL A 90 4.11 -7.46 -3.96
N ASP A 91 5.04 -8.27 -3.51
CA ASP A 91 4.80 -9.37 -2.59
C ASP A 91 5.23 -8.97 -1.16
N ASP A 92 4.30 -9.04 -0.20
CA ASP A 92 4.62 -8.72 1.20
C ASP A 92 5.50 -9.78 1.83
N MET A 93 6.57 -9.34 2.46
CA MET A 93 7.40 -10.19 3.31
C MET A 93 6.74 -10.31 4.71
N PRO A 94 6.21 -11.50 5.08
CA PRO A 94 5.48 -11.66 6.33
C PRO A 94 6.41 -11.57 7.55
N LEU A 95 5.82 -11.39 8.74
CA LEU A 95 6.55 -11.31 10.00
C LEU A 95 7.50 -12.51 10.18
N GLY A 96 8.74 -12.23 10.57
CA GLY A 96 9.80 -13.24 10.76
C GLY A 96 10.58 -13.57 9.50
N SER A 97 10.17 -13.05 8.32
CA SER A 97 10.83 -13.37 7.06
C SER A 97 12.04 -12.46 6.72
N TYR A 98 12.18 -11.32 7.39
CA TYR A 98 13.27 -10.36 7.14
C TYR A 98 13.91 -9.83 8.43
N GLU A 99 13.23 -9.89 9.57
CA GLU A 99 13.72 -9.34 10.84
C GLU A 99 14.99 -10.02 11.37
N PRO A 100 15.14 -11.35 11.25
CA PRO A 100 16.25 -12.04 11.91
C PRO A 100 17.65 -11.62 11.41
N SER A 101 17.84 -11.49 10.10
CA SER A 101 19.13 -11.11 9.51
C SER A 101 19.00 -10.69 8.03
N ASN A 102 20.06 -10.02 7.49
CA ASN A 102 20.15 -9.71 6.07
C ASN A 102 20.10 -10.97 5.19
N GLN A 103 20.76 -12.05 5.64
CA GLN A 103 20.76 -13.32 4.93
C GLN A 103 19.35 -13.90 4.78
N VAL A 104 18.60 -13.97 5.88
CA VAL A 104 17.19 -14.45 5.87
C VAL A 104 16.32 -13.57 4.99
N ALA A 105 16.48 -12.24 5.06
CA ALA A 105 15.73 -11.32 4.23
C ALA A 105 15.98 -11.53 2.72
N ILE A 106 17.25 -11.67 2.31
CA ILE A 106 17.64 -11.94 0.92
C ILE A 106 17.10 -13.30 0.45
N GLU A 107 17.24 -14.35 1.26
CA GLU A 107 16.77 -15.71 0.92
C GLU A 107 15.25 -15.73 0.69
N ASN A 108 14.48 -15.07 1.55
CA ASN A 108 13.02 -14.99 1.42
C ASN A 108 12.58 -14.08 0.26
N ALA A 109 13.26 -12.95 0.03
CA ALA A 109 13.03 -12.13 -1.16
C ALA A 109 13.33 -12.91 -2.45
N ALA A 110 14.40 -13.70 -2.48
CA ALA A 110 14.75 -14.56 -3.61
C ALA A 110 13.71 -15.66 -3.86
N ARG A 111 13.04 -16.17 -2.83
CA ARG A 111 11.91 -17.09 -2.97
C ARG A 111 10.75 -16.43 -3.74
N PHE A 112 10.35 -15.21 -3.36
CA PHE A 112 9.32 -14.48 -4.10
C PHE A 112 9.69 -14.29 -5.57
N MET A 113 10.88 -13.79 -5.86
CA MET A 113 11.34 -13.53 -7.23
C MET A 113 11.35 -14.81 -8.09
N ARG A 114 11.74 -15.94 -7.53
CA ARG A 114 11.85 -17.22 -8.28
C ARG A 114 10.53 -17.98 -8.34
N GLU A 115 9.74 -17.96 -7.27
CA GLU A 115 8.57 -18.81 -7.15
C GLU A 115 7.28 -18.13 -7.61
N SER A 116 7.13 -16.81 -7.40
CA SER A 116 5.92 -16.06 -7.78
C SER A 116 6.07 -15.19 -9.03
N ASP A 117 7.28 -14.88 -9.47
CA ASP A 117 7.54 -13.90 -10.55
C ASP A 117 6.99 -12.50 -10.20
N GLY A 118 7.06 -12.12 -8.91
CA GLY A 118 6.75 -10.77 -8.43
C GLY A 118 7.71 -9.72 -9.00
N ASN A 119 7.32 -8.45 -8.96
CA ASN A 119 8.16 -7.36 -9.46
C ASN A 119 8.97 -6.70 -8.33
N ALA A 120 8.50 -6.77 -7.09
CA ALA A 120 9.13 -6.19 -5.90
C ALA A 120 8.68 -6.95 -4.66
N VAL A 121 9.42 -6.77 -3.56
CA VAL A 121 8.96 -7.19 -2.22
C VAL A 121 8.63 -5.98 -1.37
N LYS A 122 7.73 -6.11 -0.37
CA LYS A 122 7.43 -5.06 0.61
C LYS A 122 7.96 -5.45 1.99
N ILE A 123 8.58 -4.49 2.68
CA ILE A 123 9.13 -4.62 4.04
C ILE A 123 8.52 -3.55 4.95
N GLU A 124 7.89 -3.95 6.06
CA GLU A 124 7.50 -3.01 7.12
C GLU A 124 8.76 -2.43 7.77
N THR A 125 8.96 -1.12 7.60
CA THR A 125 10.25 -0.47 7.84
C THR A 125 10.17 0.57 8.94
N ASN A 126 11.22 0.63 9.74
CA ASN A 126 11.62 1.71 10.61
C ASN A 126 13.17 1.80 10.57
N ARG A 127 13.78 2.68 11.37
CA ARG A 127 15.26 2.80 11.39
C ARG A 127 16.00 1.49 11.59
N ALA A 128 15.45 0.57 12.39
CA ALA A 128 16.12 -0.70 12.70
C ALA A 128 16.19 -1.67 11.49
N TYR A 129 15.37 -1.42 10.46
CA TYR A 129 15.30 -2.30 9.28
C TYR A 129 15.83 -1.66 7.99
N LEU A 130 16.42 -0.46 8.05
CA LEU A 130 17.03 0.17 6.87
C LEU A 130 18.15 -0.69 6.28
N GLU A 131 18.96 -1.34 7.13
CA GLU A 131 19.98 -2.28 6.69
C GLU A 131 19.41 -3.49 5.93
N ARG A 132 18.18 -3.93 6.30
CA ARG A 132 17.45 -4.99 5.57
C ARG A 132 17.01 -4.51 4.21
N VAL A 133 16.52 -3.27 4.13
CA VAL A 133 16.14 -2.63 2.87
C VAL A 133 17.34 -2.56 1.94
N GLU A 134 18.48 -2.06 2.40
CA GLU A 134 19.72 -1.97 1.61
C GLU A 134 20.18 -3.35 1.12
N ALA A 135 20.22 -4.35 2.02
CA ALA A 135 20.65 -5.69 1.67
C ALA A 135 19.76 -6.34 0.59
N VAL A 136 18.42 -6.19 0.71
CA VAL A 136 17.47 -6.76 -0.24
C VAL A 136 17.42 -5.95 -1.55
N SER A 137 17.56 -4.61 -1.49
CA SER A 137 17.50 -3.73 -2.67
C SER A 137 18.64 -3.99 -3.67
N ASN A 138 19.78 -4.51 -3.18
CA ASN A 138 20.88 -4.99 -4.04
C ASN A 138 20.52 -6.24 -4.85
N PHE A 139 19.43 -6.92 -4.49
CA PHE A 139 18.97 -8.15 -5.16
C PHE A 139 17.70 -7.94 -5.99
N CYS A 140 16.69 -7.26 -5.44
CA CYS A 140 15.42 -7.00 -6.13
C CYS A 140 14.80 -5.67 -5.65
N PRO A 141 13.84 -5.09 -6.40
CA PRO A 141 13.14 -3.88 -5.98
C PRO A 141 12.43 -4.06 -4.63
N VAL A 142 12.56 -3.07 -3.74
CA VAL A 142 11.97 -3.07 -2.40
C VAL A 142 11.01 -1.89 -2.24
N VAL A 143 9.81 -2.19 -1.80
CA VAL A 143 8.84 -1.19 -1.32
C VAL A 143 8.94 -1.13 0.20
N ILE A 144 9.21 0.06 0.74
CA ILE A 144 9.17 0.25 2.20
C ILE A 144 7.78 0.65 2.65
N HIS A 145 7.32 0.06 3.76
CA HIS A 145 6.06 0.37 4.41
C HIS A 145 6.33 1.08 5.73
N ILE A 146 5.90 2.34 5.85
CA ILE A 146 6.12 3.18 7.02
C ILE A 146 4.82 3.83 7.50
N GLY A 147 4.80 4.30 8.74
CA GLY A 147 3.60 4.73 9.44
C GLY A 147 3.07 3.61 10.32
N LEU A 148 1.81 3.22 10.15
CA LEU A 148 1.29 2.04 10.82
C LEU A 148 1.91 0.78 10.22
N ASN A 149 2.45 -0.06 11.10
CA ASN A 149 2.97 -1.37 10.75
C ASN A 149 2.08 -2.44 11.39
N PRO A 150 1.16 -3.09 10.64
CA PRO A 150 0.19 -4.04 11.18
C PRO A 150 0.80 -5.17 12.00
N ASN A 151 1.93 -5.72 11.56
CA ASN A 151 2.65 -6.79 12.26
C ASN A 151 3.14 -6.38 13.67
N LYS A 152 3.31 -5.09 13.91
CA LYS A 152 3.80 -4.52 15.17
C LYS A 152 2.73 -3.74 15.93
N ALA A 153 1.50 -3.66 15.40
CA ALA A 153 0.44 -2.85 15.98
C ALA A 153 0.21 -3.15 17.48
N GLU A 154 0.18 -4.42 17.89
CA GLU A 154 0.01 -4.78 19.30
C GLU A 154 1.16 -4.29 20.19
N MET A 155 2.40 -4.41 19.74
CA MET A 155 3.58 -3.92 20.47
C MET A 155 3.54 -2.40 20.64
N LEU A 156 2.92 -1.69 19.69
CA LEU A 156 2.84 -0.23 19.65
C LEU A 156 1.55 0.33 20.26
N GLY A 157 0.74 -0.53 20.92
CA GLY A 157 -0.49 -0.13 21.61
C GLY A 157 -1.72 -0.03 20.72
N GLY A 158 -1.75 -0.80 19.64
CA GLY A 158 -2.88 -0.93 18.70
C GLY A 158 -2.76 -0.05 17.47
N TYR A 159 -3.83 -0.07 16.67
CA TYR A 159 -3.94 0.73 15.44
C TYR A 159 -4.10 2.22 15.78
N LYS A 160 -3.16 3.05 15.33
CA LYS A 160 -3.17 4.49 15.56
C LYS A 160 -2.73 5.26 14.32
N THR A 161 -3.08 6.54 14.25
CA THR A 161 -2.60 7.46 13.21
C THR A 161 -1.24 8.02 13.61
N TYR A 162 -0.32 8.04 12.68
CA TYR A 162 1.05 8.55 12.79
C TYR A 162 1.18 9.99 12.26
N GLY A 163 2.31 10.65 12.59
CA GLY A 163 2.55 12.02 12.14
C GLY A 163 1.74 13.07 12.90
N LYS A 164 1.41 12.82 14.18
CA LYS A 164 0.64 13.76 15.04
C LYS A 164 1.52 14.60 15.96
N THR A 165 2.76 14.19 16.19
CA THR A 165 3.72 14.88 17.06
C THR A 165 4.94 15.30 16.26
N LEU A 166 5.61 16.37 16.63
CA LEU A 166 6.81 16.87 15.94
C LEU A 166 7.90 15.79 15.87
N GLU A 167 8.12 15.04 16.94
CA GLU A 167 9.09 13.94 16.98
C GLU A 167 8.71 12.83 15.99
N GLY A 168 7.44 12.40 15.98
CA GLY A 168 6.92 11.39 15.04
C GLY A 168 7.01 11.84 13.60
N VAL A 169 6.79 13.13 13.30
CA VAL A 169 6.94 13.70 11.96
C VAL A 169 8.41 13.66 11.51
N LYS A 170 9.34 14.10 12.38
CA LYS A 170 10.78 14.03 12.10
C LYS A 170 11.24 12.61 11.81
N GLU A 171 10.78 11.65 12.62
CA GLU A 171 11.10 10.24 12.43
C GLU A 171 10.59 9.70 11.10
N LEU A 172 9.32 9.96 10.75
CA LEU A 172 8.72 9.50 9.50
C LEU A 172 9.45 10.09 8.27
N CYS A 173 9.71 11.40 8.26
CA CYS A 173 10.42 12.05 7.17
C CYS A 173 11.85 11.52 7.03
N GLN A 174 12.54 11.30 8.15
CA GLN A 174 13.90 10.77 8.12
C GLN A 174 13.94 9.32 7.62
N VAL A 175 13.02 8.45 8.08
CA VAL A 175 12.93 7.07 7.61
C VAL A 175 12.61 7.01 6.12
N ALA A 176 11.76 7.91 5.61
CA ALA A 176 11.47 7.99 4.18
C ALA A 176 12.71 8.32 3.35
N LEU A 177 13.47 9.34 3.75
CA LEU A 177 14.72 9.75 3.08
C LEU A 177 15.80 8.67 3.17
N ASP A 178 15.98 8.08 4.35
CA ASP A 178 17.00 7.04 4.55
C ASP A 178 16.61 5.73 3.84
N GLY A 179 15.31 5.42 3.76
CA GLY A 179 14.80 4.30 3.00
C GLY A 179 15.04 4.43 1.49
N GLU A 180 14.83 5.62 0.93
CA GLU A 180 15.20 5.90 -0.46
C GLU A 180 16.71 5.77 -0.69
N ARG A 181 17.55 6.29 0.21
CA ARG A 181 19.01 6.13 0.14
C ARG A 181 19.46 4.68 0.25
N ALA A 182 18.75 3.88 1.05
CA ALA A 182 18.95 2.43 1.16
C ALA A 182 18.49 1.64 -0.07
N GLY A 183 17.99 2.31 -1.11
CA GLY A 183 17.61 1.71 -2.38
C GLY A 183 16.15 1.28 -2.49
N ALA A 184 15.26 1.76 -1.61
CA ALA A 184 13.83 1.56 -1.79
C ALA A 184 13.37 2.13 -3.15
N CYS A 185 12.52 1.41 -3.84
CA CYS A 185 11.97 1.80 -5.14
C CYS A 185 10.60 2.49 -5.06
N MET A 186 9.93 2.40 -3.91
CA MET A 186 8.61 2.96 -3.63
C MET A 186 8.38 3.02 -2.13
N ILE A 187 7.55 3.95 -1.68
CA ILE A 187 7.08 4.05 -0.29
C ILE A 187 5.59 3.76 -0.24
N LEU A 188 5.15 2.94 0.69
CA LEU A 188 3.77 2.82 1.13
C LEU A 188 3.63 3.50 2.50
N LEU A 189 2.73 4.48 2.59
CA LEU A 189 2.35 5.14 3.84
C LEU A 189 1.03 4.56 4.33
N GLU A 190 0.97 4.15 5.60
CA GLU A 190 -0.28 3.70 6.21
C GLU A 190 -0.63 4.52 7.46
N SER A 191 -1.87 5.03 7.47
CA SER A 191 -2.45 5.75 8.62
C SER A 191 -1.57 6.92 9.09
N VAL A 192 -1.12 7.75 8.15
CA VAL A 192 -0.33 8.97 8.36
C VAL A 192 -1.20 10.20 8.09
N THR A 193 -0.95 11.31 8.80
CA THR A 193 -1.68 12.57 8.54
C THR A 193 -1.38 13.11 7.14
N GLU A 194 -2.38 13.73 6.50
CA GLU A 194 -2.31 14.16 5.10
C GLU A 194 -1.15 15.13 4.84
N GLU A 195 -0.94 16.11 5.72
CA GLU A 195 0.10 17.13 5.56
C GLU A 195 1.51 16.52 5.61
N VAL A 196 1.72 15.52 6.46
CA VAL A 196 3.00 14.81 6.58
C VAL A 196 3.22 13.89 5.39
N SER A 197 2.19 13.18 4.96
CA SER A 197 2.23 12.31 3.79
C SER A 197 2.55 13.08 2.51
N GLN A 198 1.91 14.24 2.33
CA GLN A 198 2.20 15.14 1.21
C GLN A 198 3.66 15.59 1.24
N LYS A 199 4.17 15.97 2.43
CA LYS A 199 5.57 16.40 2.54
C LYS A 199 6.53 15.24 2.24
N ILE A 200 6.26 14.02 2.71
CA ILE A 200 7.08 12.85 2.38
C ILE A 200 7.12 12.64 0.86
N ARG A 201 5.96 12.71 0.17
CA ARG A 201 5.91 12.62 -1.29
C ARG A 201 6.78 13.66 -1.99
N ASP A 202 6.84 14.89 -1.45
CA ASP A 202 7.54 16.01 -2.08
C ASP A 202 9.06 15.95 -1.88
N ILE A 203 9.56 15.28 -0.83
CA ILE A 203 10.99 15.22 -0.49
C ILE A 203 11.71 13.96 -0.97
N VAL A 204 10.99 13.00 -1.60
CA VAL A 204 11.58 11.80 -2.19
C VAL A 204 11.31 11.75 -3.69
N ASP A 205 12.21 11.13 -4.45
CA ASP A 205 12.09 10.99 -5.92
C ASP A 205 11.29 9.74 -6.32
N ILE A 206 11.19 8.74 -5.44
CA ILE A 206 10.45 7.49 -5.67
C ILE A 206 8.94 7.66 -5.44
N PRO A 207 8.07 6.85 -6.09
CA PRO A 207 6.63 6.92 -5.89
C PRO A 207 6.22 6.70 -4.44
N VAL A 208 5.24 7.48 -3.96
CA VAL A 208 4.65 7.35 -2.63
C VAL A 208 3.17 7.03 -2.77
N LEU A 209 2.78 5.84 -2.34
CA LEU A 209 1.40 5.39 -2.28
C LEU A 209 0.90 5.48 -0.84
N GLY A 210 -0.42 5.59 -0.67
CA GLY A 210 -1.02 5.66 0.66
C GLY A 210 -2.27 4.81 0.84
N ILE A 211 -2.42 4.30 2.04
CA ILE A 211 -3.67 3.78 2.58
C ILE A 211 -3.98 4.51 3.89
N ALA A 212 -5.13 5.17 3.98
CA ALA A 212 -5.46 6.06 5.10
C ALA A 212 -4.41 7.16 5.36
N ALA A 213 -3.71 7.62 4.33
CA ALA A 213 -2.57 8.54 4.42
C ALA A 213 -2.77 9.85 3.63
N GLY A 214 -4.02 10.24 3.37
CA GLY A 214 -4.34 11.48 2.68
C GLY A 214 -4.53 11.33 1.17
N ARG A 215 -4.89 12.44 0.52
CA ARG A 215 -5.34 12.50 -0.88
C ARG A 215 -4.23 12.90 -1.85
N GLU A 216 -3.23 13.61 -1.37
CA GLU A 216 -2.19 14.29 -2.17
C GLU A 216 -0.94 13.42 -2.35
N LEU A 217 -1.11 12.16 -2.71
CA LEU A 217 -0.02 11.20 -2.94
C LEU A 217 0.11 10.83 -4.43
N ASP A 218 1.21 10.15 -4.78
CA ASP A 218 1.43 9.67 -6.15
C ASP A 218 0.50 8.50 -6.49
N GLY A 219 -0.09 7.85 -5.48
CA GLY A 219 -1.08 6.79 -5.67
C GLY A 219 -1.84 6.44 -4.41
N GLN A 220 -2.93 5.70 -4.60
CA GLN A 220 -3.81 5.24 -3.53
C GLN A 220 -3.88 3.72 -3.51
N LEU A 221 -3.82 3.16 -2.30
CA LEU A 221 -4.01 1.74 -2.02
C LEU A 221 -5.31 1.53 -1.23
N LEU A 222 -6.02 0.47 -1.56
CA LEU A 222 -7.13 -0.05 -0.76
C LEU A 222 -7.10 -1.59 -0.75
N ILE A 223 -7.63 -2.21 0.28
CA ILE A 223 -7.84 -3.66 0.32
C ILE A 223 -9.06 -4.00 -0.53
N SER A 224 -8.92 -4.93 -1.48
CA SER A 224 -10.03 -5.30 -2.39
C SER A 224 -11.26 -5.81 -1.67
N TYR A 225 -11.09 -6.53 -0.56
CA TYR A 225 -12.19 -7.04 0.26
C TYR A 225 -12.97 -5.92 0.99
N ASP A 226 -12.27 -4.84 1.40
CA ASP A 226 -12.93 -3.64 1.95
C ASP A 226 -13.69 -2.88 0.88
N LEU A 227 -13.07 -2.71 -0.31
CA LEU A 227 -13.71 -2.07 -1.47
C LEU A 227 -14.99 -2.79 -1.90
N LEU A 228 -14.98 -4.12 -1.88
CA LEU A 228 -16.12 -4.95 -2.27
C LEU A 228 -17.12 -5.16 -1.13
N GLY A 229 -16.81 -4.69 0.08
CA GLY A 229 -17.66 -4.92 1.25
C GLY A 229 -17.74 -6.39 1.69
N LEU A 230 -16.73 -7.19 1.35
CA LEU A 230 -16.69 -8.63 1.67
C LEU A 230 -16.11 -8.90 3.06
N TYR A 231 -15.32 -7.98 3.62
CA TYR A 231 -14.75 -8.14 4.96
C TYR A 231 -15.68 -7.52 6.00
N GLU A 232 -16.18 -8.37 6.90
CA GLU A 232 -16.98 -7.93 8.05
C GLU A 232 -16.07 -7.59 9.22
N TRP A 233 -15.93 -6.30 9.49
CA TRP A 233 -15.09 -5.81 10.58
C TRP A 233 -15.60 -6.27 11.95
N PRO A 234 -14.74 -6.83 12.82
CA PRO A 234 -15.14 -7.27 14.15
C PRO A 234 -15.83 -6.16 14.94
N GLY A 235 -17.00 -6.46 15.52
CA GLY A 235 -17.79 -5.50 16.28
C GLY A 235 -18.42 -4.37 15.45
N ASN A 236 -18.54 -4.53 14.14
CA ASN A 236 -19.09 -3.53 13.20
C ASN A 236 -18.38 -2.17 13.26
N LYS A 237 -17.14 -2.14 13.72
CA LYS A 237 -16.32 -0.92 13.82
C LYS A 237 -15.38 -0.77 12.63
N LYS A 238 -15.96 -0.61 11.44
CA LYS A 238 -15.20 -0.31 10.24
C LYS A 238 -14.47 1.03 10.37
N PRO A 239 -13.15 1.10 10.18
CA PRO A 239 -12.44 2.37 10.14
C PRO A 239 -12.94 3.26 9.00
N LYS A 240 -12.99 4.59 9.23
CA LYS A 240 -13.57 5.55 8.29
C LYS A 240 -12.90 5.60 6.90
N HIS A 241 -11.65 5.19 6.82
CA HIS A 241 -10.87 5.20 5.57
C HIS A 241 -11.08 3.96 4.70
N PHE A 242 -11.82 2.94 5.17
CA PHE A 242 -12.20 1.79 4.36
C PHE A 242 -13.55 2.04 3.70
N ILE A 243 -13.53 2.41 2.42
CA ILE A 243 -14.70 2.75 1.63
C ILE A 243 -15.13 1.52 0.84
N ALA A 244 -16.40 1.12 0.97
CA ALA A 244 -16.97 0.09 0.13
C ALA A 244 -17.73 0.69 -1.06
N TYR A 245 -17.56 0.09 -2.22
CA TYR A 245 -18.33 0.44 -3.41
C TYR A 245 -19.82 0.17 -3.18
N GLN A 246 -20.64 1.14 -3.51
CA GLN A 246 -22.11 1.01 -3.45
C GLN A 246 -22.62 0.70 -4.85
N ALA A 247 -23.04 -0.55 -5.07
CA ALA A 247 -23.61 -0.96 -6.35
C ALA A 247 -25.10 -0.61 -6.41
N ASP A 248 -25.51 0.10 -7.45
CA ASP A 248 -26.92 0.37 -7.80
C ASP A 248 -27.31 -0.32 -9.11
N GLU A 249 -26.83 -1.55 -9.34
CA GLU A 249 -26.97 -2.22 -10.62
C GLU A 249 -27.68 -3.57 -10.50
N LYS A 250 -28.78 -3.73 -11.26
CA LYS A 250 -29.55 -4.97 -11.35
C LYS A 250 -29.09 -5.79 -12.55
N GLY A 251 -29.05 -7.12 -12.39
CA GLY A 251 -28.84 -8.06 -13.50
C GLY A 251 -27.40 -8.37 -13.85
N LEU A 252 -26.42 -7.90 -13.10
CA LEU A 252 -25.01 -8.26 -13.30
C LEU A 252 -24.62 -9.55 -12.58
N THR A 253 -23.63 -10.24 -13.13
CA THR A 253 -22.93 -11.31 -12.40
C THR A 253 -22.04 -10.72 -11.31
N VAL A 254 -21.65 -11.52 -10.31
CA VAL A 254 -20.69 -11.09 -9.28
C VAL A 254 -19.38 -10.58 -9.91
N ALA A 255 -18.89 -11.23 -10.97
CA ALA A 255 -17.72 -10.73 -11.71
C ALA A 255 -17.97 -9.37 -12.38
N GLY A 256 -19.17 -9.12 -12.88
CA GLY A 256 -19.58 -7.82 -13.43
C GLY A 256 -19.61 -6.74 -12.36
N LEU A 257 -20.20 -7.01 -11.20
CA LEU A 257 -20.24 -6.09 -10.07
C LEU A 257 -18.82 -5.80 -9.54
N THR A 258 -17.98 -6.83 -9.42
CA THR A 258 -16.58 -6.67 -9.01
C THR A 258 -15.79 -5.82 -10.02
N LEU A 259 -15.98 -6.05 -11.32
CA LEU A 259 -15.35 -5.24 -12.35
C LEU A 259 -15.79 -3.78 -12.27
N ASN A 260 -17.07 -3.52 -12.07
CA ASN A 260 -17.59 -2.15 -11.92
C ASN A 260 -17.04 -1.46 -10.67
N ALA A 261 -16.93 -2.18 -9.55
CA ALA A 261 -16.28 -1.66 -8.34
C ALA A 261 -14.82 -1.25 -8.62
N TYR A 262 -14.08 -2.05 -9.35
CA TYR A 262 -12.68 -1.76 -9.70
C TYR A 262 -12.57 -0.61 -10.71
N LEU A 263 -13.46 -0.54 -11.70
CA LEU A 263 -13.52 0.59 -12.65
C LEU A 263 -13.83 1.89 -11.92
N TRP A 264 -14.80 1.88 -11.01
CA TRP A 264 -15.11 3.03 -10.17
C TRP A 264 -13.88 3.46 -9.35
N TYR A 265 -13.24 2.53 -8.66
CA TYR A 265 -12.05 2.80 -7.86
C TYR A 265 -10.91 3.42 -8.69
N VAL A 266 -10.56 2.81 -9.82
CA VAL A 266 -9.52 3.31 -10.71
C VAL A 266 -9.84 4.72 -11.23
N ASN A 267 -11.11 4.97 -11.56
CA ASN A 267 -11.55 6.29 -12.01
C ASN A 267 -11.51 7.32 -10.88
N ALA A 268 -12.00 6.98 -9.69
CA ALA A 268 -12.02 7.87 -8.53
C ALA A 268 -10.58 8.27 -8.14
N VAL A 269 -9.67 7.31 -8.03
CA VAL A 269 -8.24 7.56 -7.74
C VAL A 269 -7.61 8.50 -8.77
N LYS A 270 -7.91 8.31 -10.07
CA LYS A 270 -7.26 9.06 -11.15
C LYS A 270 -7.84 10.43 -11.42
N LYS A 271 -9.13 10.62 -11.16
CA LYS A 271 -9.85 11.80 -11.64
C LYS A 271 -10.39 12.70 -10.53
N ASN A 272 -10.69 12.15 -9.37
CA ASN A 272 -11.42 12.86 -8.34
C ASN A 272 -11.02 12.44 -6.92
N LYS A 273 -9.99 13.08 -6.38
CA LYS A 273 -9.56 12.87 -4.99
C LYS A 273 -10.59 13.29 -3.93
N ASP A 274 -11.63 14.03 -4.30
CA ASP A 274 -12.75 14.35 -3.42
C ASP A 274 -13.72 13.17 -3.33
N GLU A 275 -13.77 12.30 -4.36
CA GLU A 275 -14.53 11.05 -4.35
C GLU A 275 -13.77 9.93 -3.64
N PHE A 276 -12.46 9.84 -3.87
CA PHE A 276 -11.59 8.88 -3.18
C PHE A 276 -10.16 9.43 -3.01
N PRO A 277 -9.64 9.43 -1.76
CA PRO A 277 -10.29 8.93 -0.53
C PRO A 277 -11.35 9.86 0.08
N GLY A 278 -11.60 11.07 -0.42
CA GLY A 278 -12.50 12.05 0.17
C GLY A 278 -11.98 12.68 1.47
N GLU A 279 -12.30 13.94 1.72
CA GLU A 279 -11.79 14.68 2.89
C GLU A 279 -12.19 14.05 4.23
N GLU A 280 -13.41 13.52 4.33
CA GLU A 280 -13.95 12.88 5.52
C GLU A 280 -13.23 11.56 5.88
N ASN A 281 -12.51 10.97 4.93
CA ASN A 281 -11.83 9.67 5.08
C ASN A 281 -10.33 9.78 5.37
N VAL A 282 -9.76 11.01 5.37
CA VAL A 282 -8.35 11.24 5.64
C VAL A 282 -8.10 11.68 7.08
N HIS A 283 -6.86 11.58 7.51
CA HIS A 283 -6.41 12.08 8.80
C HIS A 283 -5.63 13.37 8.62
N PHE A 284 -5.96 14.37 9.43
CA PHE A 284 -5.25 15.64 9.48
C PHE A 284 -4.42 15.76 10.75
N LEU A 285 -3.48 16.69 10.76
CA LEU A 285 -2.80 17.10 11.98
C LEU A 285 -3.83 17.55 13.03
N PRO A 286 -3.63 17.23 14.31
CA PRO A 286 -4.53 17.62 15.39
C PRO A 286 -4.79 19.15 15.39
N ARG A 287 -6.04 19.59 15.64
CA ARG A 287 -6.46 21.00 15.56
C ARG A 287 -7.62 21.38 16.49
N LYS A 288 -7.88 20.57 17.53
CA LYS A 288 -9.06 20.79 18.40
C LYS A 288 -8.78 21.56 19.68
N THR A 289 -7.59 21.45 20.24
CA THR A 289 -7.19 22.11 21.49
C THR A 289 -6.07 23.12 21.27
N PRO A 290 -5.89 24.15 22.14
CA PRO A 290 -4.79 25.11 22.02
C PRO A 290 -3.41 24.44 21.93
N LYS A 291 -3.15 23.39 22.73
CA LYS A 291 -1.90 22.63 22.69
C LYS A 291 -1.70 21.91 21.34
N GLU A 292 -2.76 21.31 20.80
CA GLU A 292 -2.70 20.68 19.47
C GLU A 292 -2.45 21.71 18.36
N LEU A 293 -2.98 22.92 18.49
CA LEU A 293 -2.74 23.99 17.51
C LEU A 293 -1.30 24.47 17.56
N GLU A 294 -0.71 24.65 18.76
CA GLU A 294 0.69 25.02 18.94
C GLU A 294 1.62 23.96 18.33
N GLU A 295 1.43 22.69 18.69
CA GLU A 295 2.22 21.57 18.13
C GLU A 295 2.03 21.44 16.61
N ARG A 296 0.81 21.70 16.10
CA ARG A 296 0.52 21.73 14.67
C ARG A 296 1.33 22.82 13.95
N GLU A 297 1.42 24.02 14.51
CA GLU A 297 2.22 25.11 13.94
C GLU A 297 3.71 24.76 13.92
N GLU A 298 4.25 24.18 14.99
CA GLU A 298 5.63 23.69 15.04
C GLU A 298 5.91 22.62 13.96
N ILE A 299 4.98 21.69 13.77
CA ILE A 299 5.09 20.66 12.72
C ILE A 299 5.10 21.32 11.33
N LEU A 300 4.16 22.24 11.06
CA LEU A 300 4.07 22.91 9.76
C LEU A 300 5.32 23.74 9.45
N GLU A 301 5.90 24.43 10.45
CA GLU A 301 7.16 25.15 10.28
C GLU A 301 8.33 24.19 9.99
N TYR A 302 8.41 23.07 10.73
CA TYR A 302 9.42 22.04 10.44
C TYR A 302 9.28 21.49 9.00
N LEU A 303 8.05 21.17 8.55
CA LEU A 303 7.81 20.65 7.20
C LEU A 303 8.26 21.64 6.09
N LYS A 304 8.22 22.95 6.33
CA LYS A 304 8.74 23.96 5.40
C LYS A 304 10.28 23.95 5.30
N THR A 305 10.99 23.49 6.33
CA THR A 305 12.46 23.43 6.34
C THR A 305 13.04 22.28 5.51
N LEU A 306 12.24 21.26 5.28
CA LEU A 306 12.61 20.10 4.45
C LEU A 306 12.54 20.50 2.96
N LYS A 307 13.60 20.28 2.23
CA LYS A 307 13.71 20.57 0.78
C LYS A 307 13.72 19.29 -0.02
#